data_2c4f359eff6bab8e727d29c1401f8444
#
_entry.id   2c4f359eff6bab8e727d29c1401f8444
#
_cell.length_a   1.000
_cell.length_b   1.000
_cell.length_c   1.000
_cell.angle_alpha   90.00
_cell.angle_beta   90.00
_cell.angle_gamma   90.00
#
_symmetry.space_group_name_H-M   'P 1'
#
loop_
_entity.id
_entity.type
_entity.pdbx_description
1 polymer ?
#
loop_
_entity_poly.entity_id
_entity_poly.type
_entity_poly.pdbx_seq_one_letter_code
_entity_poly.pdbx_strand_id
1 'polypeptide(L)'
;MQNDVQTQSSIQPAHTEQTTCCIVGAGPAGAVLALLLARQGIPVVLLEEHMNFDRDFGGDTIHPSILQIMDQLGLADRLLTIPHAEMHSMSLNTSDGPFTLADFRRLKTRFPFIAMLPQVHFLEFITTEAKRYPNFHLVMGARVEKLLEEDGYIHGVRYRAQDGWHELRATLTVGADGRFSRVRKLVGFEPIQTAQSMDVLWFRLPRKANDPTEPAGRIGGGHILIMLNRDQDWQMGYVIRKGGYQKLRAAGLPALRQEISQLLPAWAEPERVDTIQEWKQVSILSVESSRLPRWYRPGLLLIGDAAHVMSPVGGVGINYAIQDAVVAANVLTEPLKVGKIRLSDLVQVQRKRELPIRIIQGFQNFMQQRVIANVLVSVVNFNEPLKISPLMRFFIKLPLVGTLPARLIAFGPVQVHLKQ
;
A
#
# COMPACT_ATOMS: atom_id res chain seq x y z
N MET A 1 9.44 -48.81 -26.71
CA MET A 1 9.78 -47.43 -26.24
C MET A 1 9.02 -46.48 -27.13
N GLN A 2 7.81 -46.12 -26.75
CA GLN A 2 6.98 -45.14 -27.43
C GLN A 2 7.16 -43.80 -26.72
N ASN A 3 7.65 -42.81 -27.47
CA ASN A 3 7.78 -41.41 -26.98
C ASN A 3 6.40 -40.78 -26.94
N ASP A 4 5.87 -40.55 -25.74
CA ASP A 4 4.74 -39.65 -25.48
C ASP A 4 5.26 -38.21 -25.60
N VAL A 5 5.17 -37.66 -26.81
CA VAL A 5 5.24 -36.20 -27.03
C VAL A 5 3.89 -35.66 -26.59
N GLN A 6 3.83 -35.11 -25.37
CA GLN A 6 2.69 -34.34 -24.90
C GLN A 6 2.53 -33.12 -25.82
N THR A 7 1.55 -33.19 -26.69
CA THR A 7 1.04 -32.08 -27.51
C THR A 7 0.51 -31.00 -26.56
N GLN A 8 1.26 -29.92 -26.39
CA GLN A 8 0.72 -28.69 -25.83
C GLN A 8 -0.39 -28.21 -26.77
N SER A 9 -1.63 -28.52 -26.42
CA SER A 9 -2.79 -27.99 -27.12
C SER A 9 -2.74 -26.46 -27.06
N SER A 10 -2.54 -25.82 -28.20
CA SER A 10 -2.66 -24.38 -28.40
C SER A 10 -4.13 -24.02 -28.18
N ILE A 11 -4.51 -23.68 -26.94
CA ILE A 11 -5.82 -23.11 -26.64
C ILE A 11 -5.85 -21.76 -27.37
N GLN A 12 -6.61 -21.69 -28.46
CA GLN A 12 -6.83 -20.41 -29.16
C GLN A 12 -7.65 -19.48 -28.25
N PRO A 13 -7.26 -18.20 -28.16
CA PRO A 13 -8.04 -17.21 -27.39
C PRO A 13 -9.42 -17.03 -28.07
N ALA A 14 -10.46 -16.88 -27.22
CA ALA A 14 -11.81 -16.65 -27.72
C ALA A 14 -11.93 -15.27 -28.35
N HIS A 15 -11.18 -14.28 -27.84
CA HIS A 15 -11.19 -12.89 -28.31
C HIS A 15 -9.79 -12.29 -28.25
N THR A 16 -9.45 -11.51 -29.27
CA THR A 16 -8.25 -10.66 -29.30
C THR A 16 -8.65 -9.20 -29.36
N GLU A 17 -8.26 -8.44 -28.35
CA GLU A 17 -8.53 -7.01 -28.22
C GLU A 17 -7.25 -6.19 -28.32
N GLN A 18 -7.40 -4.89 -28.63
CA GLN A 18 -6.29 -3.94 -28.69
C GLN A 18 -6.57 -2.71 -27.86
N THR A 19 -5.54 -2.21 -27.18
CA THR A 19 -5.57 -0.95 -26.45
C THR A 19 -4.23 -0.22 -26.55
N THR A 20 -4.16 1.03 -26.14
CA THR A 20 -2.89 1.75 -26.04
C THR A 20 -2.13 1.36 -24.78
N CYS A 21 -2.83 1.25 -23.64
CA CYS A 21 -2.21 0.87 -22.37
C CYS A 21 -3.02 -0.24 -21.68
N CYS A 22 -2.38 -1.39 -21.45
CA CYS A 22 -2.90 -2.46 -20.61
C CYS A 22 -2.32 -2.30 -19.20
N ILE A 23 -3.17 -2.16 -18.18
CA ILE A 23 -2.75 -2.09 -16.79
C ILE A 23 -3.25 -3.34 -16.07
N VAL A 24 -2.33 -4.06 -15.42
CA VAL A 24 -2.62 -5.29 -14.68
C VAL A 24 -2.61 -5.01 -13.18
N GLY A 25 -3.77 -5.18 -12.53
CA GLY A 25 -4.01 -4.90 -11.12
C GLY A 25 -4.69 -3.54 -10.89
N ALA A 26 -5.93 -3.58 -10.38
CA ALA A 26 -6.71 -2.39 -10.04
C ALA A 26 -6.53 -1.94 -8.58
N GLY A 27 -5.33 -2.16 -8.02
CA GLY A 27 -4.91 -1.53 -6.77
C GLY A 27 -4.66 -0.03 -6.94
N PRO A 28 -4.23 0.68 -5.86
CA PRO A 28 -4.08 2.14 -5.89
C PRO A 28 -3.22 2.69 -7.03
N ALA A 29 -2.11 2.02 -7.36
CA ALA A 29 -1.27 2.43 -8.47
C ALA A 29 -1.97 2.28 -9.83
N GLY A 30 -2.55 1.10 -10.09
CA GLY A 30 -3.18 0.81 -11.39
C GLY A 30 -4.44 1.62 -11.61
N ALA A 31 -5.32 1.71 -10.61
CA ALA A 31 -6.56 2.48 -10.72
C ALA A 31 -6.30 3.98 -10.95
N VAL A 32 -5.36 4.58 -10.21
CA VAL A 32 -5.01 5.99 -10.41
C VAL A 32 -4.33 6.23 -11.75
N LEU A 33 -3.39 5.35 -12.16
CA LEU A 33 -2.78 5.48 -13.49
C LEU A 33 -3.82 5.39 -14.61
N ALA A 34 -4.76 4.45 -14.50
CA ALA A 34 -5.83 4.28 -15.46
C ALA A 34 -6.71 5.54 -15.57
N LEU A 35 -7.11 6.13 -14.43
CA LEU A 35 -7.85 7.39 -14.40
C LEU A 35 -7.07 8.52 -15.09
N LEU A 36 -5.78 8.67 -14.76
CA LEU A 36 -4.94 9.74 -15.28
C LEU A 36 -4.76 9.62 -16.81
N LEU A 37 -4.52 8.42 -17.33
CA LEU A 37 -4.37 8.18 -18.77
C LEU A 37 -5.71 8.33 -19.51
N ALA A 38 -6.79 7.79 -18.97
CA ALA A 38 -8.13 7.92 -19.55
C ALA A 38 -8.54 9.39 -19.67
N ARG A 39 -8.26 10.18 -18.66
CA ARG A 39 -8.49 11.63 -18.62
C ARG A 39 -7.74 12.40 -19.73
N GLN A 40 -6.62 11.84 -20.19
CA GLN A 40 -5.81 12.38 -21.29
C GLN A 40 -6.24 11.84 -22.67
N GLY A 41 -7.35 11.10 -22.75
CA GLY A 41 -7.87 10.52 -23.99
C GLY A 41 -7.14 9.25 -24.45
N ILE A 42 -6.28 8.67 -23.63
CA ILE A 42 -5.53 7.46 -23.98
C ILE A 42 -6.42 6.23 -23.73
N PRO A 43 -6.59 5.32 -24.70
CA PRO A 43 -7.29 4.05 -24.49
C PRO A 43 -6.60 3.19 -23.46
N VAL A 44 -7.33 2.82 -22.39
CA VAL A 44 -6.82 2.04 -21.26
C VAL A 44 -7.75 0.87 -20.95
N VAL A 45 -7.18 -0.31 -20.84
CA VAL A 45 -7.83 -1.47 -20.24
C VAL A 45 -7.15 -1.79 -18.92
N LEU A 46 -7.94 -1.77 -17.83
CA LEU A 46 -7.51 -2.12 -16.47
C LEU A 46 -8.03 -3.51 -16.13
N LEU A 47 -7.12 -4.45 -15.91
CA LEU A 47 -7.43 -5.85 -15.56
C LEU A 47 -7.29 -6.05 -14.04
N GLU A 48 -8.31 -6.63 -13.41
CA GLU A 48 -8.29 -6.99 -11.99
C GLU A 48 -8.63 -8.47 -11.82
N GLU A 49 -7.80 -9.21 -11.07
CA GLU A 49 -7.97 -10.66 -10.86
C GLU A 49 -9.22 -10.99 -10.03
N HIS A 50 -9.60 -10.12 -9.09
CA HIS A 50 -10.75 -10.35 -8.22
C HIS A 50 -12.04 -9.77 -8.80
N MET A 51 -13.18 -10.25 -8.27
CA MET A 51 -14.50 -9.81 -8.69
C MET A 51 -14.96 -8.51 -8.02
N ASN A 52 -14.28 -8.07 -6.97
CA ASN A 52 -14.54 -6.84 -6.21
C ASN A 52 -13.25 -6.25 -5.66
N PHE A 53 -13.33 -5.10 -5.00
CA PHE A 53 -12.19 -4.45 -4.36
C PHE A 53 -12.03 -4.81 -2.88
N ASP A 54 -12.87 -5.69 -2.34
CA ASP A 54 -12.76 -6.12 -0.96
C ASP A 54 -11.49 -6.97 -0.77
N ARG A 55 -10.69 -6.59 0.23
CA ARG A 55 -9.42 -7.23 0.57
C ARG A 55 -9.32 -7.33 2.09
N ASP A 56 -8.82 -8.44 2.58
CA ASP A 56 -8.56 -8.64 4.02
C ASP A 56 -7.58 -7.59 4.57
N PHE A 57 -6.66 -7.13 3.72
CA PHE A 57 -5.67 -6.11 4.01
C PHE A 57 -5.62 -5.08 2.89
N GLY A 58 -6.25 -3.95 3.14
CA GLY A 58 -5.98 -2.71 2.42
C GLY A 58 -5.26 -1.75 3.35
N GLY A 59 -4.30 -0.98 2.85
CA GLY A 59 -3.90 0.22 3.58
C GLY A 59 -5.06 1.22 3.52
N ASP A 60 -5.28 1.96 4.60
CA ASP A 60 -6.43 2.86 4.71
C ASP A 60 -6.02 4.31 4.88
N THR A 61 -4.76 4.60 4.67
CA THR A 61 -4.18 5.91 4.95
C THR A 61 -3.94 6.68 3.66
N ILE A 62 -4.75 7.70 3.42
CA ILE A 62 -4.57 8.67 2.33
C ILE A 62 -3.89 9.91 2.91
N HIS A 63 -2.65 10.11 2.57
CA HIS A 63 -1.81 11.18 3.12
C HIS A 63 -2.05 12.52 2.43
N PRO A 64 -1.62 13.64 3.04
CA PRO A 64 -1.75 14.98 2.46
C PRO A 64 -1.25 15.10 1.02
N SER A 65 -0.16 14.40 0.66
CA SER A 65 0.35 14.38 -0.72
C SER A 65 -0.64 13.85 -1.73
N ILE A 66 -1.42 12.82 -1.36
CA ILE A 66 -2.41 12.23 -2.27
C ILE A 66 -3.68 13.08 -2.30
N LEU A 67 -4.09 13.64 -1.16
CA LEU A 67 -5.19 14.59 -1.12
C LEU A 67 -4.90 15.82 -2.00
N GLN A 68 -3.65 16.32 -2.05
CA GLN A 68 -3.23 17.38 -2.96
C GLN A 68 -3.31 16.94 -4.44
N ILE A 69 -2.94 15.69 -4.76
CA ILE A 69 -3.10 15.15 -6.12
C ILE A 69 -4.59 15.08 -6.49
N MET A 70 -5.44 14.62 -5.56
CA MET A 70 -6.89 14.61 -5.77
C MET A 70 -7.45 16.04 -5.93
N ASP A 71 -6.92 17.02 -5.22
CA ASP A 71 -7.27 18.44 -5.36
C ASP A 71 -6.90 19.00 -6.73
N GLN A 72 -5.71 18.69 -7.23
CA GLN A 72 -5.27 19.05 -8.60
C GLN A 72 -6.17 18.41 -9.68
N LEU A 73 -6.80 17.27 -9.38
CA LEU A 73 -7.77 16.61 -10.26
C LEU A 73 -9.19 17.19 -10.12
N GLY A 74 -9.45 18.05 -9.12
CA GLY A 74 -10.79 18.52 -8.76
C GLY A 74 -11.64 17.44 -8.08
N LEU A 75 -11.01 16.44 -7.46
CA LEU A 75 -11.68 15.27 -6.86
C LEU A 75 -11.62 15.24 -5.33
N ALA A 76 -10.79 16.09 -4.69
CA ALA A 76 -10.55 16.01 -3.25
C ALA A 76 -11.83 16.19 -2.42
N ASP A 77 -12.64 17.22 -2.70
CA ASP A 77 -13.86 17.50 -1.95
C ASP A 77 -14.87 16.35 -2.06
N ARG A 78 -15.00 15.76 -3.24
CA ARG A 78 -15.87 14.61 -3.48
C ARG A 78 -15.35 13.33 -2.80
N LEU A 79 -14.03 13.10 -2.82
CA LEU A 79 -13.41 11.99 -2.11
C LEU A 79 -13.68 12.08 -0.61
N LEU A 80 -13.56 13.29 -0.04
CA LEU A 80 -13.74 13.54 1.39
C LEU A 80 -15.22 13.55 1.82
N THR A 81 -16.19 13.43 0.91
CA THR A 81 -17.59 13.13 1.29
C THR A 81 -17.80 11.67 1.69
N ILE A 82 -16.88 10.78 1.33
CA ILE A 82 -16.92 9.37 1.75
C ILE A 82 -16.58 9.33 3.25
N PRO A 83 -17.34 8.56 4.06
CA PRO A 83 -17.06 8.44 5.49
C PRO A 83 -15.61 8.02 5.77
N HIS A 84 -14.91 8.83 6.56
CA HIS A 84 -13.52 8.61 6.94
C HIS A 84 -13.23 9.24 8.30
N ALA A 85 -12.16 8.82 8.95
CA ALA A 85 -11.63 9.49 10.12
C ALA A 85 -10.39 10.31 9.74
N GLU A 86 -10.19 11.45 10.39
CA GLU A 86 -9.01 12.30 10.20
C GLU A 86 -7.99 12.06 11.31
N MET A 87 -6.76 11.73 10.92
CA MET A 87 -5.65 11.62 11.86
C MET A 87 -4.75 12.86 11.76
N HIS A 88 -4.85 13.72 12.77
CA HIS A 88 -4.11 14.99 12.83
C HIS A 88 -2.71 14.84 13.44
N SER A 89 -2.49 13.79 14.22
CA SER A 89 -1.18 13.51 14.83
C SER A 89 -0.95 12.04 15.03
N MET A 90 0.32 11.65 15.09
CA MET A 90 0.78 10.32 15.49
C MET A 90 1.49 10.45 16.83
N SER A 91 0.93 9.85 17.87
CA SER A 91 1.46 9.92 19.23
C SER A 91 1.65 8.53 19.82
N LEU A 92 2.69 8.38 20.63
CA LEU A 92 2.96 7.19 21.42
C LEU A 92 2.86 7.54 22.91
N ASN A 93 2.20 6.71 23.69
CA ASN A 93 2.18 6.86 25.13
C ASN A 93 3.50 6.36 25.72
N THR A 94 4.18 7.25 26.46
CA THR A 94 5.47 6.99 27.12
C THR A 94 5.34 7.18 28.64
N SER A 95 6.36 6.80 29.44
CA SER A 95 6.42 7.00 30.88
C SER A 95 6.18 8.44 31.31
N ASP A 96 6.62 9.35 30.49
CA ASP A 96 6.61 10.78 30.82
C ASP A 96 5.43 11.50 30.13
N GLY A 97 4.40 10.74 29.70
CA GLY A 97 3.22 11.24 29.02
C GLY A 97 3.22 11.00 27.49
N PRO A 98 2.24 11.54 26.78
CA PRO A 98 2.13 11.37 25.33
C PRO A 98 3.32 12.02 24.61
N PHE A 99 3.95 11.26 23.72
CA PHE A 99 5.01 11.72 22.84
C PHE A 99 4.51 11.80 21.41
N THR A 100 4.39 13.01 20.86
CA THR A 100 3.95 13.21 19.48
C THR A 100 5.12 13.04 18.53
N LEU A 101 5.06 11.97 17.72
CA LEU A 101 6.04 11.66 16.68
C LEU A 101 5.87 12.58 15.46
N ALA A 102 4.63 12.83 15.06
CA ALA A 102 4.30 13.70 13.94
C ALA A 102 2.99 14.44 14.23
N ASP A 103 2.99 15.76 14.02
CA ASP A 103 1.80 16.63 14.11
C ASP A 103 1.56 17.26 12.74
N PHE A 104 0.56 16.76 12.03
CA PHE A 104 0.21 17.19 10.68
C PHE A 104 -0.43 18.58 10.65
N ARG A 105 -1.06 19.04 11.73
CA ARG A 105 -1.65 20.39 11.85
C ARG A 105 -0.65 21.50 11.65
N ARG A 106 0.66 21.20 11.85
CA ARG A 106 1.76 22.14 11.63
C ARG A 106 2.18 22.26 10.16
N LEU A 107 1.64 21.43 9.28
CA LEU A 107 1.97 21.46 7.85
C LEU A 107 1.20 22.56 7.14
N LYS A 108 1.88 23.30 6.28
CA LYS A 108 1.27 24.33 5.42
C LYS A 108 0.63 23.63 4.20
N THR A 109 -0.57 23.10 4.37
CA THR A 109 -1.34 22.40 3.34
C THR A 109 -2.83 22.62 3.57
N ARG A 110 -3.64 22.49 2.52
CA ARG A 110 -5.10 22.46 2.62
C ARG A 110 -5.59 21.25 3.45
N PHE A 111 -4.83 20.14 3.46
CA PHE A 111 -5.18 18.89 4.10
C PHE A 111 -4.16 18.53 5.19
N PRO A 112 -4.24 19.17 6.39
CA PRO A 112 -3.27 18.95 7.47
C PRO A 112 -3.59 17.71 8.31
N PHE A 113 -3.98 16.60 7.66
CA PHE A 113 -4.37 15.32 8.27
C PHE A 113 -4.11 14.16 7.31
N ILE A 114 -4.07 12.96 7.86
CA ILE A 114 -4.16 11.71 7.09
C ILE A 114 -5.62 11.26 7.14
N ALA A 115 -6.26 11.08 5.98
CA ALA A 115 -7.60 10.52 5.91
C ALA A 115 -7.53 8.98 6.07
N MET A 116 -8.20 8.48 7.10
CA MET A 116 -8.37 7.05 7.36
C MET A 116 -9.57 6.56 6.56
N LEU A 117 -9.35 6.24 5.29
CA LEU A 117 -10.37 5.85 4.32
C LEU A 117 -10.15 4.40 3.89
N PRO A 118 -11.13 3.49 4.07
CA PRO A 118 -11.00 2.12 3.59
C PRO A 118 -10.61 2.06 2.12
N GLN A 119 -9.59 1.26 1.79
CA GLN A 119 -9.05 1.19 0.43
C GLN A 119 -10.11 0.80 -0.60
N VAL A 120 -11.07 -0.05 -0.23
CA VAL A 120 -12.18 -0.44 -1.10
C VAL A 120 -12.95 0.79 -1.60
N HIS A 121 -13.31 1.71 -0.71
CA HIS A 121 -14.04 2.92 -1.08
C HIS A 121 -13.20 3.89 -1.93
N PHE A 122 -11.91 3.98 -1.66
CA PHE A 122 -11.00 4.75 -2.51
C PHE A 122 -10.94 4.18 -3.93
N LEU A 123 -10.80 2.86 -4.09
CA LEU A 123 -10.72 2.20 -5.38
C LEU A 123 -12.05 2.28 -6.16
N GLU A 124 -13.19 2.09 -5.49
CA GLU A 124 -14.51 2.29 -6.06
C GLU A 124 -14.70 3.72 -6.56
N PHE A 125 -14.29 4.71 -5.77
CA PHE A 125 -14.34 6.11 -6.16
C PHE A 125 -13.49 6.38 -7.39
N ILE A 126 -12.22 5.99 -7.40
CA ILE A 126 -11.29 6.24 -8.51
C ILE A 126 -11.75 5.54 -9.80
N THR A 127 -12.20 4.29 -9.69
CA THR A 127 -12.68 3.55 -10.88
C THR A 127 -14.01 4.09 -11.40
N THR A 128 -14.88 4.59 -10.52
CA THR A 128 -16.12 5.27 -10.91
C THR A 128 -15.82 6.57 -11.65
N GLU A 129 -14.82 7.35 -11.20
CA GLU A 129 -14.38 8.53 -11.93
C GLU A 129 -13.75 8.18 -13.28
N ALA A 130 -12.97 7.08 -13.35
CA ALA A 130 -12.39 6.63 -14.61
C ALA A 130 -13.45 6.17 -15.63
N LYS A 131 -14.51 5.53 -15.19
CA LYS A 131 -15.64 5.10 -16.05
C LYS A 131 -16.39 6.24 -16.75
N ARG A 132 -16.16 7.49 -16.34
CA ARG A 132 -16.72 8.66 -17.05
C ARG A 132 -16.05 8.91 -18.40
N TYR A 133 -14.91 8.28 -18.66
CA TYR A 133 -14.18 8.42 -19.91
C TYR A 133 -14.42 7.22 -20.79
N PRO A 134 -14.90 7.42 -22.06
CA PRO A 134 -15.30 6.32 -22.95
C PRO A 134 -14.12 5.44 -23.39
N ASN A 135 -12.91 5.92 -23.25
CA ASN A 135 -11.64 5.23 -23.54
C ASN A 135 -11.09 4.40 -22.38
N PHE A 136 -11.84 4.26 -21.28
CA PHE A 136 -11.49 3.43 -20.12
C PHE A 136 -12.38 2.19 -20.05
N HIS A 137 -11.74 1.02 -19.91
CA HIS A 137 -12.40 -0.25 -19.69
C HIS A 137 -11.81 -0.95 -18.45
N LEU A 138 -12.67 -1.40 -17.54
CA LEU A 138 -12.31 -2.19 -16.36
C LEU A 138 -12.86 -3.60 -16.54
N VAL A 139 -11.97 -4.59 -16.47
CA VAL A 139 -12.30 -6.02 -16.51
C VAL A 139 -11.99 -6.64 -15.15
N MET A 140 -13.05 -6.99 -14.41
CA MET A 140 -12.94 -7.70 -13.13
C MET A 140 -12.90 -9.22 -13.38
N GLY A 141 -12.26 -9.98 -12.48
CA GLY A 141 -12.07 -11.42 -12.62
C GLY A 141 -11.09 -11.82 -13.71
N ALA A 142 -10.25 -10.89 -14.17
CA ALA A 142 -9.29 -11.07 -15.25
C ALA A 142 -7.91 -11.44 -14.69
N ARG A 143 -7.56 -12.71 -14.73
CA ARG A 143 -6.29 -13.23 -14.25
C ARG A 143 -5.27 -13.34 -15.37
N VAL A 144 -4.23 -12.52 -15.33
CA VAL A 144 -3.13 -12.57 -16.31
C VAL A 144 -2.30 -13.84 -16.11
N GLU A 145 -2.09 -14.60 -17.20
CA GLU A 145 -1.39 -15.88 -17.16
C GLU A 145 -0.09 -15.88 -17.99
N LYS A 146 -0.02 -15.04 -19.03
CA LYS A 146 1.16 -14.94 -19.91
C LYS A 146 1.36 -13.50 -20.39
N LEU A 147 2.60 -13.16 -20.70
CA LEU A 147 2.95 -11.98 -21.48
C LEU A 147 2.98 -12.35 -22.96
N LEU A 148 2.49 -11.46 -23.82
CA LEU A 148 2.64 -11.58 -25.28
C LEU A 148 3.98 -10.94 -25.65
N GLU A 149 5.01 -11.75 -25.88
CA GLU A 149 6.35 -11.30 -26.18
C GLU A 149 6.75 -11.70 -27.61
N GLU A 150 7.20 -10.72 -28.40
CA GLU A 150 7.70 -10.89 -29.75
C GLU A 150 9.01 -10.09 -29.88
N ASP A 151 10.09 -10.70 -30.34
CA ASP A 151 11.41 -10.07 -30.55
C ASP A 151 11.93 -9.28 -29.32
N GLY A 152 11.66 -9.78 -28.11
CA GLY A 152 12.09 -9.17 -26.86
C GLY A 152 11.27 -7.94 -26.42
N TYR A 153 10.17 -7.64 -27.12
CA TYR A 153 9.22 -6.59 -26.79
C TYR A 153 7.91 -7.19 -26.27
N ILE A 154 7.36 -6.63 -25.17
CA ILE A 154 6.07 -7.04 -24.63
C ILE A 154 4.96 -6.26 -25.31
N HIS A 155 4.09 -6.98 -26.02
CA HIS A 155 2.99 -6.44 -26.80
C HIS A 155 1.62 -6.60 -26.12
N GLY A 156 1.57 -7.01 -24.86
CA GLY A 156 0.33 -7.21 -24.13
C GLY A 156 0.35 -8.44 -23.25
N VAL A 157 -0.84 -8.93 -22.93
CA VAL A 157 -1.05 -10.05 -22.02
C VAL A 157 -2.08 -11.02 -22.54
N ARG A 158 -1.95 -12.28 -22.11
CA ARG A 158 -3.00 -13.29 -22.19
C ARG A 158 -3.57 -13.50 -20.80
N TYR A 159 -4.88 -13.37 -20.66
CA TYR A 159 -5.56 -13.50 -19.38
C TYR A 159 -6.73 -14.47 -19.46
N ARG A 160 -7.15 -14.97 -18.32
CA ARG A 160 -8.34 -15.80 -18.17
C ARG A 160 -9.41 -15.02 -17.42
N ALA A 161 -10.61 -14.96 -17.99
CA ALA A 161 -11.82 -14.44 -17.38
C ALA A 161 -12.87 -15.54 -17.22
N GLN A 162 -14.08 -15.21 -16.77
CA GLN A 162 -15.14 -16.20 -16.56
C GLN A 162 -15.58 -16.90 -17.85
N ASP A 163 -15.55 -16.17 -18.96
CA ASP A 163 -15.94 -16.60 -20.31
C ASP A 163 -14.80 -17.27 -21.09
N GLY A 164 -13.60 -17.36 -20.53
CA GLY A 164 -12.50 -18.10 -21.13
C GLY A 164 -11.20 -17.33 -21.25
N TRP A 165 -10.43 -17.63 -22.29
CA TRP A 165 -9.13 -17.05 -22.59
C TRP A 165 -9.25 -15.86 -23.53
N HIS A 166 -8.55 -14.79 -23.18
CA HIS A 166 -8.47 -13.54 -23.93
C HIS A 166 -7.02 -13.15 -24.19
N GLU A 167 -6.79 -12.47 -25.29
CA GLU A 167 -5.55 -11.76 -25.57
C GLU A 167 -5.82 -10.27 -25.67
N LEU A 168 -5.07 -9.47 -24.92
CA LEU A 168 -5.09 -8.03 -24.98
C LEU A 168 -3.74 -7.53 -25.45
N ARG A 169 -3.71 -7.01 -26.68
CA ARG A 169 -2.52 -6.37 -27.23
C ARG A 169 -2.47 -4.90 -26.83
N ALA A 170 -1.29 -4.41 -26.50
CA ALA A 170 -1.08 -3.04 -26.05
C ALA A 170 0.27 -2.48 -26.47
N THR A 171 0.34 -1.18 -26.70
CA THR A 171 1.61 -0.45 -26.92
C THR A 171 2.47 -0.47 -25.65
N LEU A 172 1.83 -0.43 -24.49
CA LEU A 172 2.48 -0.55 -23.18
C LEU A 172 1.66 -1.43 -22.25
N THR A 173 2.32 -2.36 -21.60
CA THR A 173 1.78 -3.12 -20.47
C THR A 173 2.35 -2.56 -19.17
N VAL A 174 1.49 -2.27 -18.17
CA VAL A 174 1.91 -1.83 -16.84
C VAL A 174 1.49 -2.85 -15.80
N GLY A 175 2.46 -3.46 -15.11
CA GLY A 175 2.20 -4.33 -13.97
C GLY A 175 2.07 -3.50 -12.68
N ALA A 176 0.88 -3.50 -12.10
CA ALA A 176 0.50 -2.87 -10.84
C ALA A 176 -0.22 -3.87 -9.92
N ASP A 177 0.06 -5.15 -10.09
CA ASP A 177 -0.60 -6.32 -9.51
C ASP A 177 -0.04 -6.71 -8.13
N GLY A 178 0.54 -5.73 -7.43
CA GLY A 178 0.78 -5.78 -6.01
C GLY A 178 2.00 -6.61 -5.58
N ARG A 179 2.05 -6.90 -4.28
CA ARG A 179 3.18 -7.54 -3.60
C ARG A 179 3.61 -8.87 -4.22
N PHE A 180 2.65 -9.69 -4.60
CA PHE A 180 2.89 -11.02 -5.18
C PHE A 180 2.88 -11.02 -6.70
N SER A 181 3.12 -9.89 -7.31
CA SER A 181 3.02 -9.60 -8.74
C SER A 181 3.33 -10.80 -9.63
N ARG A 182 2.33 -11.20 -10.40
CA ARG A 182 2.44 -12.23 -11.42
C ARG A 182 3.20 -11.71 -12.63
N VAL A 183 2.95 -10.46 -13.02
CA VAL A 183 3.67 -9.82 -14.13
C VAL A 183 5.17 -9.80 -13.85
N ARG A 184 5.58 -9.45 -12.61
CA ARG A 184 6.99 -9.50 -12.18
C ARG A 184 7.59 -10.89 -12.33
N LYS A 185 6.86 -11.93 -11.91
CA LYS A 185 7.30 -13.33 -12.03
C LYS A 185 7.41 -13.76 -13.49
N LEU A 186 6.43 -13.41 -14.32
CA LEU A 186 6.41 -13.78 -15.76
C LEU A 186 7.58 -13.14 -16.52
N VAL A 187 8.01 -11.94 -16.14
CA VAL A 187 9.17 -11.26 -16.75
C VAL A 187 10.52 -11.71 -16.17
N GLY A 188 10.51 -12.56 -15.13
CA GLY A 188 11.72 -13.08 -14.48
C GLY A 188 12.49 -12.05 -13.65
N PHE A 189 11.80 -11.05 -13.08
CA PHE A 189 12.45 -10.04 -12.23
C PHE A 189 12.47 -10.47 -10.77
N GLU A 190 13.68 -10.46 -10.18
CA GLU A 190 13.92 -10.82 -8.78
C GLU A 190 14.12 -9.56 -7.93
N PRO A 191 13.32 -9.38 -6.85
CA PRO A 191 13.47 -8.25 -5.96
C PRO A 191 14.63 -8.44 -4.98
N ILE A 192 15.33 -7.34 -4.70
CA ILE A 192 16.27 -7.26 -3.58
C ILE A 192 15.47 -7.15 -2.29
N GLN A 193 15.55 -8.17 -1.45
CA GLN A 193 14.88 -8.23 -0.15
C GLN A 193 15.67 -7.47 0.91
N THR A 194 14.95 -6.81 1.82
CA THR A 194 15.52 -6.22 3.03
C THR A 194 15.01 -6.99 4.25
N ALA A 195 15.92 -7.41 5.13
CA ALA A 195 15.55 -8.12 6.35
C ALA A 195 14.60 -7.28 7.22
N GLN A 196 13.53 -7.90 7.68
CA GLN A 196 12.51 -7.29 8.53
C GLN A 196 12.51 -7.93 9.92
N SER A 197 12.23 -7.14 10.95
CA SER A 197 12.30 -7.56 12.36
C SER A 197 10.93 -7.92 12.95
N MET A 198 9.85 -7.69 12.23
CA MET A 198 8.47 -7.82 12.75
C MET A 198 7.51 -8.44 11.76
N ASP A 199 6.41 -8.95 12.31
CA ASP A 199 5.14 -9.22 11.61
C ASP A 199 4.03 -8.47 12.33
N VAL A 200 2.87 -8.31 11.69
CA VAL A 200 1.71 -7.64 12.29
C VAL A 200 0.49 -8.55 12.19
N LEU A 201 -0.17 -8.76 13.33
CA LEU A 201 -1.48 -9.40 13.37
C LEU A 201 -2.55 -8.33 13.29
N TRP A 202 -3.47 -8.48 12.37
CA TRP A 202 -4.61 -7.59 12.19
C TRP A 202 -5.90 -8.28 12.61
N PHE A 203 -6.72 -7.58 13.40
CA PHE A 203 -8.04 -8.03 13.82
C PHE A 203 -8.91 -6.82 14.14
N ARG A 204 -10.19 -7.03 14.44
CA ARG A 204 -11.13 -5.98 14.80
C ARG A 204 -11.61 -6.16 16.22
N LEU A 205 -11.81 -5.04 16.94
CA LEU A 205 -12.52 -4.99 18.22
C LEU A 205 -13.66 -4.00 18.09
N PRO A 206 -14.81 -4.25 18.74
CA PRO A 206 -15.95 -3.34 18.69
C PRO A 206 -15.60 -1.99 19.30
N ARG A 207 -16.03 -0.91 18.64
CA ARG A 207 -15.93 0.46 19.11
C ARG A 207 -17.23 0.88 19.78
N LYS A 208 -17.13 1.64 20.87
CA LYS A 208 -18.28 2.25 21.56
C LYS A 208 -18.37 3.74 21.22
N ALA A 209 -19.58 4.31 21.37
CA ALA A 209 -19.83 5.72 21.07
C ALA A 209 -18.97 6.69 21.90
N ASN A 210 -18.62 6.29 23.13
CA ASN A 210 -17.81 7.10 24.05
C ASN A 210 -16.29 6.88 23.87
N ASP A 211 -15.87 6.01 22.98
CA ASP A 211 -14.44 5.81 22.71
C ASP A 211 -13.85 7.05 22.03
N PRO A 212 -12.55 7.35 22.25
CA PRO A 212 -11.85 8.38 21.51
C PRO A 212 -11.95 8.17 20.00
N THR A 213 -11.89 9.25 19.24
CA THR A 213 -11.88 9.18 17.76
C THR A 213 -10.46 9.10 17.20
N GLU A 214 -9.47 9.56 17.95
CA GLU A 214 -8.08 9.58 17.55
C GLU A 214 -7.45 8.18 17.55
N PRO A 215 -6.63 7.85 16.56
CA PRO A 215 -5.83 6.63 16.58
C PRO A 215 -4.91 6.59 17.80
N ALA A 216 -4.71 5.41 18.35
CA ALA A 216 -3.85 5.22 19.52
C ALA A 216 -2.77 4.17 19.24
N GLY A 217 -1.59 4.34 19.86
CA GLY A 217 -0.53 3.35 19.89
C GLY A 217 -0.09 3.10 21.33
N ARG A 218 0.09 1.83 21.68
CA ARG A 218 0.63 1.42 22.99
C ARG A 218 1.79 0.45 22.84
N ILE A 219 2.73 0.58 23.76
CA ILE A 219 3.92 -0.26 23.82
C ILE A 219 3.98 -0.86 25.24
N GLY A 220 4.16 -2.17 25.31
CA GLY A 220 4.30 -2.87 26.59
C GLY A 220 4.57 -4.36 26.39
N GLY A 221 5.18 -5.01 27.36
CA GLY A 221 5.43 -6.46 27.35
C GLY A 221 6.22 -6.98 26.13
N GLY A 222 7.04 -6.14 25.50
CA GLY A 222 7.73 -6.51 24.26
C GLY A 222 6.83 -6.52 23.01
N HIS A 223 5.70 -5.83 23.04
CA HIS A 223 4.75 -5.73 21.92
C HIS A 223 4.32 -4.29 21.66
N ILE A 224 3.78 -4.05 20.49
CA ILE A 224 3.18 -2.77 20.09
C ILE A 224 1.75 -3.06 19.63
N LEU A 225 0.79 -2.33 20.19
CA LEU A 225 -0.60 -2.35 19.77
C LEU A 225 -0.94 -1.04 19.08
N ILE A 226 -1.43 -1.10 17.87
CA ILE A 226 -1.91 0.04 17.07
C ILE A 226 -3.41 -0.07 16.98
N MET A 227 -4.11 1.02 17.21
CA MET A 227 -5.56 1.12 17.17
C MET A 227 -5.96 2.19 16.16
N LEU A 228 -6.64 1.79 15.10
CA LEU A 228 -7.10 2.67 14.03
C LEU A 228 -8.64 2.71 14.05
N ASN A 229 -9.20 3.90 14.12
CA ASN A 229 -10.66 4.09 14.13
C ASN A 229 -11.25 3.77 12.75
N ARG A 230 -12.27 2.89 12.72
CA ARG A 230 -13.02 2.45 11.54
C ARG A 230 -14.52 2.67 11.71
N ASP A 231 -14.90 3.75 12.34
CA ASP A 231 -16.27 4.11 12.67
C ASP A 231 -16.93 3.14 13.69
N GLN A 232 -17.34 1.96 13.26
CA GLN A 232 -18.00 0.95 14.11
C GLN A 232 -17.02 0.06 14.87
N ASP A 233 -15.79 -0.07 14.37
CA ASP A 233 -14.77 -0.94 14.91
C ASP A 233 -13.44 -0.23 15.08
N TRP A 234 -12.64 -0.76 16.00
CA TRP A 234 -11.21 -0.53 16.05
C TRP A 234 -10.48 -1.56 15.17
N GLN A 235 -9.78 -1.11 14.16
CA GLN A 235 -8.81 -1.96 13.46
C GLN A 235 -7.55 -2.04 14.29
N MET A 236 -7.25 -3.22 14.79
CA MET A 236 -6.12 -3.48 15.69
C MET A 236 -4.94 -4.03 14.91
N GLY A 237 -3.75 -3.45 15.11
CA GLY A 237 -2.47 -3.96 14.62
C GLY A 237 -1.60 -4.39 15.79
N TYR A 238 -1.42 -5.69 16.00
CA TYR A 238 -0.58 -6.23 17.05
C TYR A 238 0.78 -6.65 16.46
N VAL A 239 1.82 -5.91 16.79
CA VAL A 239 3.17 -6.12 16.25
C VAL A 239 3.90 -7.17 17.08
N ILE A 240 4.39 -8.20 16.39
CA ILE A 240 5.14 -9.31 16.95
C ILE A 240 6.53 -9.42 16.30
N ARG A 241 7.45 -10.14 16.90
CA ARG A 241 8.73 -10.46 16.26
C ARG A 241 8.50 -11.26 14.98
N LYS A 242 9.35 -11.04 14.00
CA LYS A 242 9.35 -11.78 12.74
C LYS A 242 9.38 -13.29 13.02
N GLY A 243 8.42 -14.02 12.41
CA GLY A 243 8.27 -15.47 12.60
C GLY A 243 7.64 -15.89 13.94
N GLY A 244 7.26 -14.95 14.82
CA GLY A 244 6.66 -15.25 16.14
C GLY A 244 5.25 -15.83 16.10
N TYR A 245 4.57 -15.76 14.96
CA TYR A 245 3.16 -16.18 14.82
C TYR A 245 2.93 -17.63 15.17
N GLN A 246 3.79 -18.54 14.76
CA GLN A 246 3.63 -19.99 15.04
C GLN A 246 3.66 -20.28 16.54
N LYS A 247 4.57 -19.64 17.28
CA LYS A 247 4.65 -19.76 18.74
C LYS A 247 3.39 -19.22 19.41
N LEU A 248 2.90 -18.06 18.96
CA LEU A 248 1.66 -17.46 19.48
C LEU A 248 0.45 -18.36 19.21
N ARG A 249 0.36 -18.91 18.00
CA ARG A 249 -0.72 -19.82 17.62
C ARG A 249 -0.71 -21.12 18.45
N ALA A 250 0.48 -21.64 18.76
CA ALA A 250 0.64 -22.82 19.62
C ALA A 250 0.22 -22.54 21.08
N ALA A 251 0.43 -21.31 21.58
CA ALA A 251 -0.05 -20.89 22.91
C ALA A 251 -1.59 -20.72 22.97
N GLY A 252 -2.27 -20.59 21.83
CA GLY A 252 -3.72 -20.53 21.69
C GLY A 252 -4.31 -19.13 21.79
N LEU A 253 -5.58 -19.01 21.38
CA LEU A 253 -6.34 -17.75 21.42
C LEU A 253 -6.46 -17.13 22.82
N PRO A 254 -6.64 -17.90 23.91
CA PRO A 254 -6.69 -17.34 25.26
C PRO A 254 -5.42 -16.56 25.62
N ALA A 255 -4.24 -17.07 25.26
CA ALA A 255 -2.97 -16.37 25.46
C ALA A 255 -2.89 -15.07 24.67
N LEU A 256 -3.28 -15.10 23.39
CA LEU A 256 -3.34 -13.89 22.55
C LEU A 256 -4.29 -12.83 23.13
N ARG A 257 -5.49 -13.22 23.56
CA ARG A 257 -6.46 -12.30 24.20
C ARG A 257 -5.89 -11.68 25.47
N GLN A 258 -5.24 -12.48 26.29
CA GLN A 258 -4.59 -11.99 27.53
C GLN A 258 -3.48 -10.97 27.23
N GLU A 259 -2.63 -11.23 26.26
CA GLU A 259 -1.56 -10.29 25.85
C GLU A 259 -2.16 -8.98 25.31
N ILE A 260 -3.19 -9.06 24.46
CA ILE A 260 -3.87 -7.86 23.91
C ILE A 260 -4.57 -7.09 25.02
N SER A 261 -5.29 -7.74 25.94
CA SER A 261 -6.04 -7.08 27.01
C SER A 261 -5.15 -6.23 27.90
N GLN A 262 -3.90 -6.67 28.16
CA GLN A 262 -2.91 -5.94 28.95
C GLN A 262 -2.39 -4.67 28.20
N LEU A 263 -2.52 -4.63 26.89
CA LEU A 263 -2.11 -3.50 26.05
C LEU A 263 -3.25 -2.55 25.75
N LEU A 264 -4.49 -2.90 26.04
CA LEU A 264 -5.61 -2.00 25.83
C LEU A 264 -5.45 -0.73 26.68
N PRO A 265 -5.85 0.45 26.16
CA PRO A 265 -5.87 1.67 26.95
C PRO A 265 -6.91 1.57 28.08
N ALA A 266 -6.73 2.37 29.14
CA ALA A 266 -7.57 2.31 30.34
C ALA A 266 -9.07 2.59 30.09
N TRP A 267 -9.41 3.25 28.97
CA TRP A 267 -10.80 3.49 28.57
C TRP A 267 -11.44 2.31 27.84
N ALA A 268 -10.63 1.36 27.35
CA ALA A 268 -11.15 0.18 26.64
C ALA A 268 -11.31 -0.99 27.63
N GLU A 269 -12.49 -1.53 27.68
CA GLU A 269 -12.79 -2.67 28.56
C GLU A 269 -12.00 -3.91 28.06
N PRO A 270 -11.30 -4.61 28.96
CA PRO A 270 -10.50 -5.81 28.60
C PRO A 270 -11.31 -6.90 27.90
N GLU A 271 -12.61 -7.03 28.23
CA GLU A 271 -13.51 -8.06 27.72
C GLU A 271 -13.81 -7.90 26.22
N ARG A 272 -13.48 -6.75 25.60
CA ARG A 272 -13.61 -6.56 24.14
C ARG A 272 -12.81 -7.58 23.35
N VAL A 273 -11.70 -8.09 23.90
CA VAL A 273 -10.88 -9.12 23.22
C VAL A 273 -11.62 -10.45 23.09
N ASP A 274 -12.68 -10.69 23.86
CA ASP A 274 -13.47 -11.94 23.80
C ASP A 274 -14.26 -12.06 22.51
N THR A 275 -14.42 -10.97 21.77
CA THR A 275 -15.01 -11.01 20.42
C THR A 275 -14.12 -11.74 19.41
N ILE A 276 -12.82 -11.93 19.71
CA ILE A 276 -11.92 -12.76 18.90
C ILE A 276 -12.12 -14.23 19.29
N GLN A 277 -13.04 -14.91 18.65
CA GLN A 277 -13.40 -16.31 18.98
C GLN A 277 -12.64 -17.35 18.17
N GLU A 278 -12.15 -16.95 16.98
CA GLU A 278 -11.51 -17.87 16.05
C GLU A 278 -10.29 -17.23 15.40
N TRP A 279 -9.28 -18.06 15.08
CA TRP A 279 -8.09 -17.61 14.37
C TRP A 279 -8.36 -17.01 12.99
N LYS A 280 -9.47 -17.33 12.34
CA LYS A 280 -9.86 -16.73 11.06
C LYS A 280 -10.14 -15.22 11.17
N GLN A 281 -10.44 -14.71 12.38
CA GLN A 281 -10.63 -13.29 12.65
C GLN A 281 -9.30 -12.55 12.83
N VAL A 282 -8.18 -13.30 12.91
CA VAL A 282 -6.84 -12.76 13.08
C VAL A 282 -6.03 -13.04 11.82
N SER A 283 -5.78 -12.02 11.06
CA SER A 283 -5.00 -12.12 9.84
C SER A 283 -3.54 -11.71 10.07
N ILE A 284 -2.60 -12.44 9.49
CA ILE A 284 -1.17 -12.12 9.59
C ILE A 284 -0.69 -11.34 8.37
N LEU A 285 -0.12 -10.17 8.61
CA LEU A 285 0.70 -9.46 7.65
C LEU A 285 2.17 -9.81 7.89
N SER A 286 2.71 -10.73 7.09
CA SER A 286 4.16 -10.94 7.05
C SER A 286 4.82 -9.70 6.46
N VAL A 287 5.52 -8.95 7.31
CA VAL A 287 6.15 -7.71 6.88
C VAL A 287 7.32 -8.02 5.96
N GLU A 288 7.31 -7.39 4.81
CA GLU A 288 8.35 -7.46 3.79
C GLU A 288 8.73 -6.05 3.35
N SER A 289 9.96 -5.89 2.95
CA SER A 289 10.41 -4.71 2.22
C SER A 289 11.36 -5.17 1.13
N SER A 290 11.05 -4.79 -0.08
CA SER A 290 11.84 -5.19 -1.25
C SER A 290 11.78 -4.13 -2.34
N ARG A 291 12.70 -4.20 -3.28
CA ARG A 291 12.68 -3.37 -4.49
C ARG A 291 13.34 -4.07 -5.65
N LEU A 292 12.87 -3.79 -6.85
CA LEU A 292 13.50 -4.25 -8.07
C LEU A 292 14.69 -3.36 -8.44
N PRO A 293 15.79 -3.93 -8.93
CA PRO A 293 16.88 -3.16 -9.56
C PRO A 293 16.45 -2.50 -10.86
N ARG A 294 15.55 -3.15 -11.59
CA ARG A 294 14.99 -2.68 -12.87
C ARG A 294 13.48 -2.90 -12.87
N TRP A 295 12.73 -1.86 -13.25
CA TRP A 295 11.26 -1.86 -13.24
C TRP A 295 10.65 -2.10 -14.63
N TYR A 296 11.45 -2.19 -15.67
CA TYR A 296 10.98 -2.14 -17.05
C TYR A 296 11.71 -3.12 -17.98
N ARG A 297 11.03 -3.48 -19.04
CA ARG A 297 11.54 -4.06 -20.29
C ARG A 297 10.89 -3.32 -21.47
N PRO A 298 11.36 -3.49 -22.73
CA PRO A 298 10.63 -2.98 -23.88
C PRO A 298 9.16 -3.40 -23.84
N GLY A 299 8.23 -2.41 -23.88
CA GLY A 299 6.80 -2.63 -23.80
C GLY A 299 6.23 -2.94 -22.41
N LEU A 300 7.04 -2.96 -21.34
CA LEU A 300 6.60 -3.28 -19.99
C LEU A 300 7.18 -2.32 -18.94
N LEU A 301 6.33 -1.90 -18.00
CA LEU A 301 6.70 -1.16 -16.79
C LEU A 301 6.05 -1.79 -15.56
N LEU A 302 6.76 -1.89 -14.43
CA LEU A 302 6.21 -2.26 -13.12
C LEU A 302 6.15 -1.03 -12.21
N ILE A 303 5.06 -0.87 -11.44
CA ILE A 303 4.87 0.23 -10.48
C ILE A 303 4.23 -0.26 -9.19
N GLY A 304 4.32 0.55 -8.15
CA GLY A 304 3.79 0.21 -6.82
C GLY A 304 4.44 -1.04 -6.23
N ASP A 305 3.69 -1.82 -5.49
CA ASP A 305 4.19 -3.03 -4.81
C ASP A 305 4.71 -4.11 -5.79
N ALA A 306 4.36 -4.04 -7.07
CA ALA A 306 4.95 -4.89 -8.09
C ALA A 306 6.43 -4.57 -8.32
N ALA A 307 6.84 -3.31 -8.14
CA ALA A 307 8.22 -2.85 -8.27
C ALA A 307 8.95 -2.74 -6.93
N HIS A 308 8.26 -2.34 -5.86
CA HIS A 308 8.85 -2.12 -4.52
C HIS A 308 7.80 -2.29 -3.42
N VAL A 309 8.03 -3.24 -2.55
CA VAL A 309 7.19 -3.46 -1.37
C VAL A 309 7.69 -2.58 -0.23
N MET A 310 6.76 -1.87 0.41
CA MET A 310 7.04 -1.03 1.57
C MET A 310 6.67 -1.73 2.87
N SER A 311 7.45 -1.47 3.92
CA SER A 311 7.05 -1.80 5.28
C SER A 311 5.79 -1.01 5.67
N PRO A 312 4.91 -1.54 6.55
CA PRO A 312 3.72 -0.81 7.02
C PRO A 312 4.05 0.38 7.93
N VAL A 313 5.32 0.56 8.32
CA VAL A 313 5.76 1.68 9.17
C VAL A 313 5.43 3.02 8.49
N GLY A 314 4.61 3.82 9.17
CA GLY A 314 4.15 5.12 8.67
C GLY A 314 2.97 5.08 7.71
N GLY A 315 2.47 3.90 7.32
CA GLY A 315 1.30 3.76 6.42
C GLY A 315 1.51 4.33 5.02
N VAL A 316 2.75 4.34 4.50
CA VAL A 316 3.09 5.08 3.27
C VAL A 316 2.90 4.30 1.97
N GLY A 317 2.68 2.98 2.00
CA GLY A 317 2.67 2.11 0.81
C GLY A 317 1.74 2.59 -0.30
N ILE A 318 0.46 2.82 0.01
CA ILE A 318 -0.53 3.34 -0.94
C ILE A 318 -0.07 4.65 -1.57
N ASN A 319 0.48 5.54 -0.75
CA ASN A 319 0.87 6.88 -1.19
C ASN A 319 2.01 6.83 -2.20
N TYR A 320 2.99 5.93 -1.99
CA TYR A 320 4.09 5.74 -2.94
C TYR A 320 3.62 5.07 -4.23
N ALA A 321 2.70 4.12 -4.13
CA ALA A 321 2.08 3.48 -5.29
C ALA A 321 1.31 4.48 -6.17
N ILE A 322 0.55 5.39 -5.57
CA ILE A 322 -0.13 6.48 -6.29
C ILE A 322 0.85 7.49 -6.88
N GLN A 323 1.90 7.85 -6.14
CA GLN A 323 2.95 8.73 -6.67
C GLN A 323 3.67 8.12 -7.88
N ASP A 324 3.87 6.80 -7.91
CA ASP A 324 4.40 6.12 -9.10
C ASP A 324 3.47 6.28 -10.29
N ALA A 325 2.16 6.10 -10.08
CA ALA A 325 1.15 6.29 -11.11
C ALA A 325 1.16 7.72 -11.69
N VAL A 326 1.27 8.73 -10.81
CA VAL A 326 1.37 10.14 -11.24
C VAL A 326 2.64 10.39 -12.06
N VAL A 327 3.79 9.89 -11.60
CA VAL A 327 5.04 10.04 -12.35
C VAL A 327 4.99 9.28 -13.67
N ALA A 328 4.42 8.08 -13.70
CA ALA A 328 4.23 7.31 -14.92
C ALA A 328 3.32 8.07 -15.90
N ALA A 329 2.18 8.60 -15.45
CA ALA A 329 1.30 9.42 -16.28
C ALA A 329 2.02 10.66 -16.82
N ASN A 330 2.73 11.42 -15.95
CA ASN A 330 3.46 12.61 -16.35
C ASN A 330 4.55 12.38 -17.41
N VAL A 331 5.13 11.18 -17.44
CA VAL A 331 6.20 10.83 -18.39
C VAL A 331 5.64 10.20 -19.65
N LEU A 332 4.63 9.34 -19.51
CA LEU A 332 4.21 8.43 -20.58
C LEU A 332 3.02 8.94 -21.40
N THR A 333 2.31 9.97 -20.93
CA THR A 333 1.12 10.50 -21.64
C THR A 333 1.44 10.89 -23.08
N GLU A 334 2.44 11.73 -23.34
CA GLU A 334 2.77 12.15 -24.70
C GLU A 334 3.33 11.01 -25.57
N PRO A 335 4.26 10.16 -25.10
CA PRO A 335 4.65 8.96 -25.84
C PRO A 335 3.49 8.02 -26.20
N LEU A 336 2.52 7.83 -25.29
CA LEU A 336 1.34 7.00 -25.55
C LEU A 336 0.38 7.61 -26.57
N LYS A 337 0.17 8.94 -26.55
CA LYS A 337 -0.62 9.64 -27.56
C LYS A 337 -0.04 9.48 -28.96
N VAL A 338 1.28 9.47 -29.07
CA VAL A 338 2.00 9.26 -30.35
C VAL A 338 2.06 7.79 -30.73
N GLY A 339 1.68 6.86 -29.83
CA GLY A 339 1.73 5.41 -30.05
C GLY A 339 3.15 4.84 -30.05
N LYS A 340 4.15 5.56 -29.49
CA LYS A 340 5.55 5.16 -29.51
C LYS A 340 6.21 5.34 -28.15
N ILE A 341 6.38 4.23 -27.43
CA ILE A 341 7.11 4.18 -26.14
C ILE A 341 8.56 3.79 -26.41
N ARG A 342 9.49 4.61 -25.93
CA ARG A 342 10.92 4.30 -25.94
C ARG A 342 11.34 3.73 -24.58
N LEU A 343 12.38 2.91 -24.58
CA LEU A 343 12.94 2.40 -23.33
C LEU A 343 13.40 3.53 -22.40
N SER A 344 13.89 4.65 -22.96
CA SER A 344 14.26 5.86 -22.19
C SER A 344 13.12 6.47 -21.40
N ASP A 345 11.88 6.36 -21.90
CA ASP A 345 10.69 6.90 -21.20
C ASP A 345 10.40 6.06 -19.93
N LEU A 346 10.52 4.74 -20.04
CA LEU A 346 10.38 3.81 -18.91
C LEU A 346 11.51 4.00 -17.88
N VAL A 347 12.75 4.14 -18.36
CA VAL A 347 13.91 4.50 -17.51
C VAL A 347 13.65 5.77 -16.73
N GLN A 348 13.06 6.78 -17.35
CA GLN A 348 12.78 8.07 -16.70
C GLN A 348 11.78 7.93 -15.55
N VAL A 349 10.76 7.07 -15.67
CA VAL A 349 9.83 6.78 -14.57
C VAL A 349 10.58 6.23 -13.37
N GLN A 350 11.38 5.17 -13.54
CA GLN A 350 12.16 4.59 -12.45
C GLN A 350 13.12 5.61 -11.84
N ARG A 351 13.89 6.35 -12.63
CA ARG A 351 14.88 7.34 -12.14
C ARG A 351 14.25 8.41 -11.26
N LYS A 352 13.03 8.85 -11.57
CA LYS A 352 12.30 9.86 -10.77
C LYS A 352 11.80 9.28 -9.45
N ARG A 353 11.53 7.98 -9.38
CA ARG A 353 10.92 7.33 -8.22
C ARG A 353 11.90 6.57 -7.32
N GLU A 354 12.98 6.04 -7.87
CA GLU A 354 13.91 5.16 -7.15
C GLU A 354 14.51 5.83 -5.91
N LEU A 355 15.04 7.06 -6.04
CA LEU A 355 15.68 7.76 -4.92
C LEU A 355 14.71 8.03 -3.76
N PRO A 356 13.49 8.60 -3.98
CA PRO A 356 12.50 8.76 -2.91
C PRO A 356 12.16 7.44 -2.20
N ILE A 357 12.03 6.35 -2.96
CA ILE A 357 11.72 5.02 -2.44
C ILE A 357 12.87 4.50 -1.57
N ARG A 358 14.10 4.61 -2.03
CA ARG A 358 15.28 4.20 -1.25
C ARG A 358 15.41 4.97 0.06
N ILE A 359 15.13 6.27 0.06
CA ILE A 359 15.16 7.11 1.25
C ILE A 359 14.12 6.63 2.26
N ILE A 360 12.86 6.44 1.84
CA ILE A 360 11.81 6.04 2.77
C ILE A 360 12.00 4.60 3.28
N GLN A 361 12.43 3.67 2.43
CA GLN A 361 12.77 2.31 2.87
C GLN A 361 13.94 2.32 3.87
N GLY A 362 14.95 3.16 3.64
CA GLY A 362 16.06 3.37 4.57
C GLY A 362 15.57 3.89 5.93
N PHE A 363 14.69 4.87 5.94
CA PHE A 363 14.05 5.39 7.16
C PHE A 363 13.21 4.31 7.86
N GLN A 364 12.38 3.57 7.13
CA GLN A 364 11.57 2.47 7.69
C GLN A 364 12.45 1.38 8.31
N ASN A 365 13.54 1.01 7.65
CA ASN A 365 14.50 0.02 8.17
C ASN A 365 15.19 0.51 9.44
N PHE A 366 15.60 1.78 9.46
CA PHE A 366 16.18 2.39 10.67
C PHE A 366 15.18 2.34 11.83
N MET A 367 13.93 2.74 11.61
CA MET A 367 12.89 2.70 12.63
C MET A 367 12.62 1.28 13.12
N GLN A 368 12.57 0.29 12.23
CA GLN A 368 12.36 -1.10 12.60
C GLN A 368 13.53 -1.67 13.43
N GLN A 369 14.75 -1.43 12.98
CA GLN A 369 15.94 -2.02 13.64
C GLN A 369 16.30 -1.33 14.94
N ARG A 370 16.10 -0.02 15.05
CA ARG A 370 16.52 0.77 16.22
C ARG A 370 15.42 1.05 17.22
N VAL A 371 14.17 1.14 16.78
CA VAL A 371 13.04 1.44 17.66
C VAL A 371 12.23 0.19 17.93
N ILE A 372 11.65 -0.40 16.88
CA ILE A 372 10.71 -1.53 17.01
C ILE A 372 11.42 -2.78 17.51
N ALA A 373 12.59 -3.13 16.97
CA ALA A 373 13.33 -4.30 17.40
C ALA A 373 13.73 -4.20 18.89
N ASN A 374 14.15 -3.01 19.36
CA ASN A 374 14.47 -2.82 20.77
C ASN A 374 13.25 -2.97 21.68
N VAL A 375 12.08 -2.47 21.25
CA VAL A 375 10.81 -2.66 21.97
C VAL A 375 10.46 -4.14 22.04
N LEU A 376 10.56 -4.87 20.93
CA LEU A 376 10.22 -6.29 20.85
C LEU A 376 11.23 -7.21 21.61
N VAL A 377 12.46 -6.74 21.88
CA VAL A 377 13.47 -7.49 22.63
C VAL A 377 13.40 -7.19 24.13
N SER A 378 13.06 -5.95 24.51
CA SER A 378 12.93 -5.58 25.91
C SER A 378 11.76 -6.33 26.52
N VAL A 379 12.06 -7.22 27.48
CA VAL A 379 11.08 -7.76 28.44
C VAL A 379 10.77 -6.63 29.43
N VAL A 380 10.29 -5.50 28.88
CA VAL A 380 9.82 -4.39 29.73
C VAL A 380 8.49 -4.84 30.30
N ASN A 381 8.39 -4.86 31.62
CA ASN A 381 7.10 -5.06 32.29
C ASN A 381 6.05 -4.19 31.64
N PHE A 382 4.81 -4.68 31.48
CA PHE A 382 3.69 -3.93 30.87
C PHE A 382 3.51 -2.53 31.44
N ASN A 383 4.07 -2.27 32.63
CA ASN A 383 4.01 -1.01 33.37
C ASN A 383 5.25 -0.09 33.19
N GLU A 384 6.30 -0.51 32.49
CA GLU A 384 7.44 0.36 32.20
C GLU A 384 7.32 0.94 30.79
N PRO A 385 6.88 2.17 30.64
CA PRO A 385 6.73 2.82 29.35
C PRO A 385 8.09 3.20 28.75
N LEU A 386 8.11 3.36 27.41
CA LEU A 386 9.30 3.66 26.62
C LEU A 386 10.00 4.93 27.14
N LYS A 387 11.28 4.82 27.55
CA LYS A 387 12.12 5.97 27.90
C LYS A 387 12.71 6.59 26.64
N ILE A 388 12.26 7.79 26.28
CA ILE A 388 12.83 8.56 25.19
C ILE A 388 13.98 9.41 25.74
N SER A 389 15.16 9.35 25.10
CA SER A 389 16.31 10.12 25.57
C SER A 389 16.00 11.62 25.62
N PRO A 390 16.49 12.35 26.64
CA PRO A 390 16.27 13.80 26.77
C PRO A 390 16.75 14.58 25.54
N LEU A 391 17.84 14.12 24.92
CA LEU A 391 18.39 14.70 23.69
C LEU A 391 17.41 14.59 22.51
N MET A 392 16.79 13.43 22.33
CA MET A 392 15.79 13.20 21.26
C MET A 392 14.54 14.07 21.49
N ARG A 393 14.10 14.24 22.75
CA ARG A 393 12.99 15.15 23.11
C ARG A 393 13.33 16.60 22.80
N PHE A 394 14.57 17.03 23.06
CA PHE A 394 15.03 18.39 22.76
C PHE A 394 14.99 18.64 21.25
N PHE A 395 15.56 17.74 20.44
CA PHE A 395 15.57 17.89 18.99
C PHE A 395 14.18 17.98 18.38
N ILE A 396 13.21 17.18 18.85
CA ILE A 396 11.84 17.19 18.32
C ILE A 396 11.07 18.47 18.72
N LYS A 397 11.46 19.11 19.84
CA LYS A 397 10.85 20.40 20.23
C LYS A 397 11.33 21.59 19.39
N LEU A 398 12.42 21.45 18.63
CA LEU A 398 12.90 22.50 17.75
C LEU A 398 11.91 22.72 16.59
N PRO A 399 11.48 23.95 16.30
CA PRO A 399 10.41 24.25 15.32
C PRO A 399 10.65 23.67 13.92
N LEU A 400 11.89 23.70 13.45
CA LEU A 400 12.27 23.17 12.11
C LEU A 400 12.43 21.64 12.11
N VAL A 401 12.94 21.05 13.19
CA VAL A 401 13.15 19.60 13.30
C VAL A 401 11.86 18.89 13.67
N GLY A 402 11.00 19.52 14.51
CA GLY A 402 9.74 18.95 14.97
C GLY A 402 8.68 18.74 13.87
N THR A 403 8.79 19.47 12.73
CA THR A 403 7.89 19.27 11.59
C THR A 403 8.45 18.28 10.56
N LEU A 404 9.73 17.92 10.64
CA LEU A 404 10.38 17.06 9.65
C LEU A 404 9.75 15.64 9.57
N PRO A 405 9.47 14.94 10.70
CA PRO A 405 8.80 13.65 10.64
C PRO A 405 7.41 13.74 10.01
N ALA A 406 6.62 14.73 10.39
CA ALA A 406 5.29 14.96 9.81
C ALA A 406 5.38 15.24 8.29
N ARG A 407 6.34 16.06 7.87
CA ARG A 407 6.55 16.36 6.46
C ARG A 407 7.01 15.13 5.66
N LEU A 408 7.92 14.34 6.21
CA LEU A 408 8.41 13.12 5.56
C LEU A 408 7.30 12.08 5.40
N ILE A 409 6.45 11.92 6.41
CA ILE A 409 5.31 11.01 6.36
C ILE A 409 4.25 11.53 5.39
N ALA A 410 3.90 12.82 5.46
CA ALA A 410 2.84 13.43 4.67
C ALA A 410 3.15 13.52 3.18
N PHE A 411 4.39 13.89 2.82
CA PHE A 411 4.78 14.22 1.45
C PHE A 411 5.91 13.35 0.89
N GLY A 412 6.63 12.66 1.76
CA GLY A 412 7.87 11.99 1.39
C GLY A 412 9.05 12.97 1.19
N PRO A 413 10.22 12.47 0.78
CA PRO A 413 11.41 13.28 0.54
C PRO A 413 11.30 14.16 -0.71
N VAL A 414 10.48 13.76 -1.68
CA VAL A 414 10.22 14.49 -2.93
C VAL A 414 8.72 14.52 -3.18
N GLN A 415 8.17 15.71 -3.28
CA GLN A 415 6.75 15.89 -3.57
C GLN A 415 6.47 15.70 -5.05
N VAL A 416 5.40 14.96 -5.35
CA VAL A 416 4.95 14.68 -6.72
C VAL A 416 3.70 15.48 -7.03
N HIS A 417 3.66 16.10 -8.22
CA HIS A 417 2.53 16.87 -8.72
C HIS A 417 2.15 16.40 -10.12
N LEU A 418 0.90 16.61 -10.49
CA LEU A 418 0.47 16.44 -11.88
C LEU A 418 1.13 17.54 -12.73
N LYS A 419 1.61 17.17 -13.92
CA LYS A 419 1.95 18.13 -14.95
C LYS A 419 0.64 18.72 -15.49
N GLN A 420 0.65 20.05 -15.61
CA GLN A 420 -0.42 20.77 -16.30
C GLN A 420 -0.34 20.53 -17.80
#